data_53ba57c52a53f34367ba9b0d716d8894
#
_entry.id   53ba57c52a53f34367ba9b0d716d8894
#
_cell.length_a   1.000
_cell.length_b   1.000
_cell.length_c   1.000
_cell.angle_alpha   90.00
_cell.angle_beta   90.00
_cell.angle_gamma   90.00
#
_symmetry.space_group_name_H-M   'P 1'
#
loop_
_entity.id
_entity.type
_entity.pdbx_description
1 polymer ?
#
loop_
_entity_poly.entity_id
_entity_poly.type
_entity_poly.pdbx_seq_one_letter_code
_entity_poly.pdbx_strand_id
1 'polypeptide(L)'
;MKIAFLGPRGSFSHHVSQAAFPNEDLVPYQNITEVMKAYEAREVDYSVVPVENSIEGSVHETLDYLFHQADIQAVAEIVQPIKQQLLVTDLENPIEKIFSHPQAIAQGKKYIRQHYPQAAIEVTASTAYAARFVAEHPEKNFAAIAPRTAAAEYGLKVAASDIQEMEENYTRFWILGHEVPELQLTKTGDKQTLALTLPDNLPGALYKALSTFAWRGIDLTKIESRPLKTALGEYFFIIDIDNEQKKLADFAYQELTSLGITYKIFGSYSVFLIQDK
;
A
#
# COMPACT_ATOMS: atom_id res chain seq x y z
N MET A 1 -17.32 -9.05 10.94
CA MET A 1 -15.88 -9.09 11.29
C MET A 1 -15.40 -7.67 11.57
N LYS A 2 -14.26 -7.52 12.26
CA LYS A 2 -13.59 -6.23 12.44
C LYS A 2 -12.32 -6.18 11.59
N ILE A 3 -12.13 -5.10 10.87
CA ILE A 3 -11.02 -4.93 9.93
C ILE A 3 -10.24 -3.67 10.30
N ALA A 4 -8.97 -3.82 10.69
CA ALA A 4 -8.09 -2.68 10.95
C ALA A 4 -7.54 -2.12 9.64
N PHE A 5 -7.42 -0.80 9.56
CA PHE A 5 -6.78 -0.13 8.41
C PHE A 5 -6.06 1.15 8.83
N LEU A 6 -5.10 1.61 8.01
CA LEU A 6 -4.43 2.88 8.21
C LEU A 6 -5.39 4.04 7.95
N GLY A 7 -5.78 4.73 9.03
CA GLY A 7 -6.67 5.89 8.98
C GLY A 7 -6.05 7.14 8.34
N PRO A 8 -6.80 8.20 8.28
CA PRO A 8 -8.19 8.33 8.72
C PRO A 8 -9.20 7.73 7.72
N ARG A 9 -10.50 7.75 8.07
CA ARG A 9 -11.58 7.47 7.10
C ARG A 9 -11.46 8.40 5.89
N GLY A 10 -11.93 7.97 4.72
CA GLY A 10 -11.75 8.71 3.47
C GLY A 10 -10.35 8.58 2.83
N SER A 11 -9.41 7.81 3.41
CA SER A 11 -8.11 7.50 2.82
C SER A 11 -8.19 6.40 1.75
N PHE A 12 -7.12 6.19 0.99
CA PHE A 12 -7.00 5.04 0.08
C PHE A 12 -7.07 3.71 0.83
N SER A 13 -6.48 3.61 2.02
CA SER A 13 -6.59 2.41 2.86
C SER A 13 -8.03 2.15 3.28
N HIS A 14 -8.81 3.21 3.60
CA HIS A 14 -10.24 3.07 3.86
C HIS A 14 -11.00 2.56 2.64
N HIS A 15 -10.72 3.10 1.45
CA HIS A 15 -11.35 2.65 0.20
C HIS A 15 -11.08 1.17 -0.09
N VAL A 16 -9.82 0.74 0.03
CA VAL A 16 -9.44 -0.67 -0.16
C VAL A 16 -10.16 -1.57 0.84
N SER A 17 -10.23 -1.15 2.11
CA SER A 17 -10.93 -1.92 3.15
C SER A 17 -12.43 -2.02 2.87
N GLN A 18 -13.08 -0.94 2.39
CA GLN A 18 -14.49 -0.97 1.99
C GLN A 18 -14.73 -1.87 0.76
N ALA A 19 -13.84 -1.84 -0.22
CA ALA A 19 -13.95 -2.67 -1.42
C ALA A 19 -13.75 -4.16 -1.10
N ALA A 20 -12.83 -4.49 -0.19
CA ALA A 20 -12.58 -5.86 0.24
C ALA A 20 -13.66 -6.38 1.20
N PHE A 21 -14.15 -5.53 2.08
CA PHE A 21 -15.03 -5.90 3.19
C PHE A 21 -16.22 -4.94 3.31
N PRO A 22 -17.14 -4.92 2.32
CA PRO A 22 -18.17 -3.87 2.20
C PRO A 22 -19.19 -3.84 3.34
N ASN A 23 -19.37 -4.95 4.08
CA ASN A 23 -20.39 -5.08 5.13
C ASN A 23 -19.78 -5.25 6.53
N GLU A 24 -18.48 -5.00 6.67
CA GLU A 24 -17.75 -5.29 7.89
C GLU A 24 -17.45 -4.01 8.70
N ASP A 25 -17.11 -4.18 9.97
CA ASP A 25 -16.74 -3.07 10.86
C ASP A 25 -15.31 -2.63 10.59
N LEU A 26 -15.14 -1.47 9.95
CA LEU A 26 -13.85 -0.91 9.57
C LEU A 26 -13.33 0.04 10.65
N VAL A 27 -12.19 -0.33 11.27
CA VAL A 27 -11.59 0.38 12.40
C VAL A 27 -10.31 1.10 11.96
N PRO A 28 -10.28 2.45 11.97
CA PRO A 28 -9.09 3.20 11.60
C PRO A 28 -8.08 3.26 12.75
N TYR A 29 -6.79 3.08 12.45
CA TYR A 29 -5.67 3.27 13.36
C TYR A 29 -4.74 4.39 12.88
N GLN A 30 -3.92 4.96 13.77
CA GLN A 30 -3.12 6.16 13.46
C GLN A 30 -1.88 5.87 12.61
N ASN A 31 -1.30 4.68 12.75
CA ASN A 31 -0.11 4.25 12.03
C ASN A 31 -0.17 2.76 11.68
N ILE A 32 0.69 2.33 10.78
CA ILE A 32 0.74 0.96 10.26
C ILE A 32 1.09 -0.03 11.38
N THR A 33 1.97 0.34 12.28
CA THR A 33 2.36 -0.51 13.41
C THR A 33 1.18 -0.82 14.32
N GLU A 34 0.31 0.17 14.59
CA GLU A 34 -0.91 -0.05 15.38
C GLU A 34 -1.92 -0.95 14.65
N VAL A 35 -2.06 -0.80 13.32
CA VAL A 35 -2.91 -1.68 12.50
C VAL A 35 -2.48 -3.14 12.66
N MET A 36 -1.18 -3.42 12.59
CA MET A 36 -0.66 -4.79 12.71
C MET A 36 -0.76 -5.32 14.15
N LYS A 37 -0.46 -4.49 15.15
CA LYS A 37 -0.60 -4.85 16.57
C LYS A 37 -2.02 -5.18 16.98
N ALA A 38 -3.02 -4.49 16.42
CA ALA A 38 -4.42 -4.80 16.69
C ALA A 38 -4.78 -6.22 16.24
N TYR A 39 -4.21 -6.69 15.12
CA TYR A 39 -4.37 -8.07 14.68
C TYR A 39 -3.66 -9.06 15.61
N GLU A 40 -2.41 -8.80 16.01
CA GLU A 40 -1.66 -9.66 16.95
C GLU A 40 -2.36 -9.78 18.30
N ALA A 41 -2.97 -8.66 18.76
CA ALA A 41 -3.77 -8.62 19.98
C ALA A 41 -5.15 -9.30 19.83
N ARG A 42 -5.52 -9.77 18.64
CA ARG A 42 -6.82 -10.35 18.30
C ARG A 42 -8.01 -9.41 18.55
N GLU A 43 -7.77 -8.10 18.40
CA GLU A 43 -8.81 -7.07 18.48
C GLU A 43 -9.61 -6.98 17.19
N VAL A 44 -9.00 -7.41 16.07
CA VAL A 44 -9.56 -7.44 14.72
C VAL A 44 -9.29 -8.78 14.03
N ASP A 45 -10.10 -9.09 13.03
CA ASP A 45 -10.03 -10.34 12.27
C ASP A 45 -9.02 -10.26 11.12
N TYR A 46 -8.85 -9.06 10.53
CA TYR A 46 -7.88 -8.78 9.47
C TYR A 46 -7.30 -7.38 9.63
N SER A 47 -6.11 -7.18 9.05
CA SER A 47 -5.47 -5.88 8.92
C SER A 47 -5.17 -5.56 7.46
N VAL A 48 -5.51 -4.34 7.02
CA VAL A 48 -5.23 -3.84 5.67
C VAL A 48 -4.14 -2.79 5.75
N VAL A 49 -2.98 -3.07 5.14
CA VAL A 49 -1.79 -2.20 5.19
C VAL A 49 -1.24 -1.93 3.80
N PRO A 50 -0.76 -0.70 3.51
CA PRO A 50 -0.05 -0.41 2.28
C PRO A 50 1.34 -1.07 2.29
N VAL A 51 1.79 -1.55 1.12
CA VAL A 51 3.07 -2.25 0.97
C VAL A 51 4.01 -1.51 0.02
N GLU A 52 3.45 -0.99 -1.06
CA GLU A 52 4.23 -0.33 -2.11
C GLU A 52 3.36 0.62 -2.93
N ASN A 53 3.93 1.75 -3.30
CA ASN A 53 3.36 2.63 -4.32
C ASN A 53 4.28 2.64 -5.55
N SER A 54 3.71 2.60 -6.75
CA SER A 54 4.48 2.51 -8.01
C SER A 54 5.40 3.72 -8.28
N ILE A 55 5.15 4.85 -7.63
CA ILE A 55 5.95 6.08 -7.77
C ILE A 55 6.94 6.24 -6.61
N GLU A 56 6.52 5.97 -5.37
CA GLU A 56 7.32 6.19 -4.16
C GLU A 56 8.09 4.96 -3.68
N GLY A 57 7.76 3.79 -4.22
CA GLY A 57 8.36 2.53 -3.81
C GLY A 57 7.74 1.93 -2.55
N SER A 58 8.52 1.14 -1.84
CA SER A 58 8.04 0.32 -0.74
C SER A 58 7.70 1.09 0.52
N VAL A 59 6.63 0.67 1.19
CA VAL A 59 6.26 1.14 2.52
C VAL A 59 7.10 0.40 3.57
N HIS A 60 8.21 1.01 3.93
CA HIS A 60 9.25 0.41 4.77
C HIS A 60 8.74 -0.04 6.14
N GLU A 61 7.81 0.71 6.75
CA GLU A 61 7.25 0.39 8.06
C GLU A 61 6.56 -0.99 8.05
N THR A 62 5.76 -1.27 7.01
CA THR A 62 5.08 -2.57 6.84
C THR A 62 6.09 -3.71 6.73
N LEU A 63 7.07 -3.57 5.83
CA LEU A 63 8.03 -4.63 5.53
C LEU A 63 8.98 -4.91 6.72
N ASP A 64 9.47 -3.85 7.37
CA ASP A 64 10.36 -3.96 8.53
C ASP A 64 9.65 -4.59 9.73
N TYR A 65 8.39 -4.21 9.97
CA TYR A 65 7.61 -4.80 11.06
C TYR A 65 7.39 -6.31 10.85
N LEU A 66 6.97 -6.69 9.65
CA LEU A 66 6.78 -8.11 9.30
C LEU A 66 8.07 -8.91 9.36
N PHE A 67 9.21 -8.32 8.98
CA PHE A 67 10.49 -9.01 9.04
C PHE A 67 10.97 -9.22 10.47
N HIS A 68 10.98 -8.16 11.30
CA HIS A 68 11.67 -8.14 12.58
C HIS A 68 10.78 -8.50 13.78
N GLN A 69 9.45 -8.27 13.71
CA GLN A 69 8.62 -8.26 14.91
C GLN A 69 7.40 -9.19 14.83
N ALA A 70 6.83 -9.39 13.66
CA ALA A 70 5.56 -10.08 13.52
C ALA A 70 5.70 -11.46 12.84
N ASP A 71 4.84 -12.40 13.26
CA ASP A 71 4.62 -13.67 12.57
C ASP A 71 3.19 -13.69 11.96
N ILE A 72 2.90 -12.66 11.18
CA ILE A 72 1.63 -12.48 10.46
C ILE A 72 1.91 -12.66 8.98
N GLN A 73 0.96 -13.26 8.25
CA GLN A 73 1.10 -13.47 6.82
C GLN A 73 0.12 -12.62 6.01
N ALA A 74 0.55 -12.21 4.82
CA ALA A 74 -0.34 -11.69 3.80
C ALA A 74 -1.15 -12.85 3.21
N VAL A 75 -2.47 -12.71 3.22
CA VAL A 75 -3.43 -13.70 2.68
C VAL A 75 -4.10 -13.24 1.39
N ALA A 76 -4.04 -11.95 1.09
CA ALA A 76 -4.45 -11.38 -0.18
C ALA A 76 -3.66 -10.09 -0.46
N GLU A 77 -3.51 -9.74 -1.75
CA GLU A 77 -3.01 -8.45 -2.21
C GLU A 77 -4.09 -7.73 -3.00
N ILE A 78 -4.27 -6.44 -2.72
CA ILE A 78 -5.17 -5.58 -3.49
C ILE A 78 -4.36 -4.48 -4.13
N VAL A 79 -4.49 -4.33 -5.45
CA VAL A 79 -3.89 -3.26 -6.24
C VAL A 79 -4.96 -2.18 -6.45
N GLN A 80 -4.66 -0.98 -5.96
CA GLN A 80 -5.55 0.18 -6.02
C GLN A 80 -4.97 1.24 -6.96
N PRO A 81 -5.67 1.62 -8.05
CA PRO A 81 -5.33 2.81 -8.81
C PRO A 81 -5.43 4.07 -7.94
N ILE A 82 -4.43 4.95 -8.02
CA ILE A 82 -4.38 6.19 -7.24
C ILE A 82 -4.83 7.36 -8.11
N LYS A 83 -6.06 7.79 -7.91
CA LYS A 83 -6.67 8.92 -8.59
C LYS A 83 -6.96 10.05 -7.61
N GLN A 84 -6.51 11.24 -7.96
CA GLN A 84 -6.66 12.44 -7.13
C GLN A 84 -7.81 13.29 -7.65
N GLN A 85 -8.71 13.66 -6.74
CA GLN A 85 -9.83 14.56 -7.05
C GLN A 85 -9.59 15.92 -6.39
N LEU A 86 -10.08 16.98 -7.00
CA LEU A 86 -10.18 18.27 -6.35
C LEU A 86 -11.57 18.39 -5.71
N LEU A 87 -11.58 18.47 -4.39
CA LEU A 87 -12.80 18.43 -3.56
C LEU A 87 -13.06 19.79 -2.92
N VAL A 88 -14.32 20.22 -2.93
CA VAL A 88 -14.78 21.50 -2.37
C VAL A 88 -16.08 21.31 -1.59
N THR A 89 -16.43 22.28 -0.76
CA THR A 89 -17.75 22.35 -0.09
C THR A 89 -18.82 22.85 -1.03
N ASP A 90 -18.48 23.83 -1.89
CA ASP A 90 -19.38 24.39 -2.91
C ASP A 90 -18.67 24.61 -4.24
N LEU A 91 -19.35 24.25 -5.34
CA LEU A 91 -18.80 24.36 -6.71
C LEU A 91 -18.85 25.79 -7.26
N GLU A 92 -19.69 26.65 -6.68
CA GLU A 92 -19.89 28.04 -7.12
C GLU A 92 -18.81 28.99 -6.56
N ASN A 93 -18.16 28.61 -5.48
CA ASN A 93 -17.18 29.46 -4.81
C ASN A 93 -15.80 29.41 -5.49
N PRO A 94 -15.09 30.56 -5.60
CA PRO A 94 -13.71 30.58 -6.06
C PRO A 94 -12.81 29.80 -5.08
N ILE A 95 -11.78 29.12 -5.60
CA ILE A 95 -10.81 28.41 -4.76
C ILE A 95 -9.66 29.35 -4.42
N GLU A 96 -9.49 29.65 -3.12
CA GLU A 96 -8.43 30.52 -2.60
C GLU A 96 -7.24 29.71 -2.06
N LYS A 97 -7.53 28.54 -1.46
CA LYS A 97 -6.50 27.67 -0.89
C LYS A 97 -6.77 26.20 -1.23
N ILE A 98 -5.69 25.47 -1.51
CA ILE A 98 -5.73 24.04 -1.80
C ILE A 98 -4.88 23.31 -0.78
N PHE A 99 -5.47 22.35 -0.07
CA PHE A 99 -4.85 21.55 0.98
C PHE A 99 -4.60 20.13 0.50
N SER A 100 -3.44 19.57 0.75
CA SER A 100 -3.19 18.13 0.60
C SER A 100 -1.84 17.69 1.19
N HIS A 101 -1.59 16.38 1.11
CA HIS A 101 -0.27 15.79 1.33
C HIS A 101 0.70 16.23 0.21
N PRO A 102 2.00 16.45 0.50
CA PRO A 102 2.99 16.91 -0.49
C PRO A 102 2.99 16.12 -1.79
N GLN A 103 2.85 14.79 -1.70
CA GLN A 103 2.82 13.90 -2.84
C GLN A 103 1.63 14.16 -3.76
N ALA A 104 0.42 14.28 -3.23
CA ALA A 104 -0.77 14.55 -4.03
C ALA A 104 -0.72 15.95 -4.67
N ILE A 105 -0.15 16.94 -3.96
CA ILE A 105 0.13 18.27 -4.52
C ILE A 105 1.11 18.16 -5.69
N ALA A 106 2.19 17.38 -5.54
CA ALA A 106 3.17 17.18 -6.61
C ALA A 106 2.53 16.52 -7.84
N GLN A 107 1.67 15.51 -7.63
CA GLN A 107 0.95 14.81 -8.70
C GLN A 107 -0.06 15.70 -9.44
N GLY A 108 -0.70 16.64 -8.75
CA GLY A 108 -1.68 17.57 -9.35
C GLY A 108 -1.12 18.92 -9.77
N LYS A 109 0.21 19.11 -9.70
CA LYS A 109 0.86 20.42 -9.85
C LYS A 109 0.55 21.13 -11.17
N LYS A 110 0.57 20.41 -12.27
CA LYS A 110 0.28 20.96 -13.60
C LYS A 110 -1.17 21.45 -13.66
N TYR A 111 -2.11 20.63 -13.21
CA TYR A 111 -3.53 20.97 -13.17
C TYR A 111 -3.77 22.23 -12.33
N ILE A 112 -3.22 22.29 -11.11
CA ILE A 112 -3.36 23.44 -10.20
C ILE A 112 -2.83 24.71 -10.84
N ARG A 113 -1.63 24.69 -11.41
CA ARG A 113 -1.02 25.86 -12.07
C ARG A 113 -1.83 26.36 -13.24
N GLN A 114 -2.47 25.47 -13.99
CA GLN A 114 -3.25 25.81 -15.17
C GLN A 114 -4.62 26.40 -14.82
N HIS A 115 -5.30 25.88 -13.79
CA HIS A 115 -6.69 26.21 -13.48
C HIS A 115 -6.81 27.14 -12.27
N TYR A 116 -5.87 27.06 -11.32
CA TYR A 116 -5.90 27.81 -10.06
C TYR A 116 -4.55 28.46 -9.75
N PRO A 117 -3.98 29.28 -10.66
CA PRO A 117 -2.63 29.83 -10.52
C PRO A 117 -2.48 30.79 -9.32
N GLN A 118 -3.59 31.32 -8.80
CA GLN A 118 -3.61 32.24 -7.66
C GLN A 118 -3.93 31.56 -6.32
N ALA A 119 -4.33 30.27 -6.34
CA ALA A 119 -4.65 29.56 -5.11
C ALA A 119 -3.38 29.27 -4.29
N ALA A 120 -3.42 29.58 -2.99
CA ALA A 120 -2.35 29.22 -2.08
C ALA A 120 -2.36 27.71 -1.82
N ILE A 121 -1.18 27.11 -1.72
CA ILE A 121 -1.04 25.66 -1.44
C ILE A 121 -0.60 25.48 0.00
N GLU A 122 -1.33 24.66 0.74
CA GLU A 122 -1.07 24.33 2.15
C GLU A 122 -0.87 22.81 2.31
N VAL A 123 0.22 22.46 2.98
CA VAL A 123 0.59 21.05 3.21
C VAL A 123 -0.12 20.50 4.44
N THR A 124 -0.64 19.28 4.32
CA THR A 124 -1.28 18.54 5.42
C THR A 124 -0.64 17.15 5.59
N ALA A 125 -0.90 16.51 6.73
CA ALA A 125 -0.35 15.20 7.07
C ALA A 125 -0.87 14.06 6.16
N SER A 126 -2.07 14.20 5.58
CA SER A 126 -2.64 13.24 4.62
C SER A 126 -3.69 13.91 3.74
N THR A 127 -3.99 13.29 2.59
CA THR A 127 -5.05 13.71 1.67
C THR A 127 -6.44 13.69 2.32
N ALA A 128 -6.72 12.65 3.12
CA ALA A 128 -7.99 12.52 3.83
C ALA A 128 -8.13 13.55 4.97
N TYR A 129 -7.03 13.90 5.65
CA TYR A 129 -7.03 15.00 6.62
C TYR A 129 -7.36 16.33 5.93
N ALA A 130 -6.77 16.59 4.75
CA ALA A 130 -7.09 17.78 3.98
C ALA A 130 -8.59 17.86 3.63
N ALA A 131 -9.18 16.76 3.17
CA ALA A 131 -10.60 16.70 2.87
C ALA A 131 -11.48 16.97 4.10
N ARG A 132 -11.15 16.33 5.22
CA ARG A 132 -11.85 16.59 6.50
C ARG A 132 -11.73 18.04 6.91
N PHE A 133 -10.53 18.62 6.84
CA PHE A 133 -10.31 20.02 7.19
C PHE A 133 -11.15 20.98 6.34
N VAL A 134 -11.23 20.74 5.03
CA VAL A 134 -12.07 21.54 4.13
C VAL A 134 -13.55 21.40 4.49
N ALA A 135 -14.02 20.19 4.80
CA ALA A 135 -15.40 19.95 5.21
C ALA A 135 -15.79 20.64 6.54
N GLU A 136 -14.83 20.75 7.47
CA GLU A 136 -15.01 21.43 8.77
C GLU A 136 -15.02 22.97 8.64
N HIS A 137 -14.70 23.54 7.45
CA HIS A 137 -14.65 24.98 7.19
C HIS A 137 -15.49 25.38 5.96
N PRO A 138 -16.81 25.09 5.96
CA PRO A 138 -17.66 25.29 4.78
C PRO A 138 -17.84 26.77 4.39
N GLU A 139 -17.57 27.70 5.30
CA GLU A 139 -17.61 29.13 5.06
C GLU A 139 -16.36 29.67 4.35
N LYS A 140 -15.36 28.83 4.15
CA LYS A 140 -14.10 29.19 3.48
C LYS A 140 -14.06 28.70 2.04
N ASN A 141 -13.35 29.42 1.20
CA ASN A 141 -13.09 29.08 -0.19
C ASN A 141 -11.92 28.08 -0.33
N PHE A 142 -12.04 26.95 0.34
CA PHE A 142 -10.99 25.93 0.44
C PHE A 142 -11.29 24.76 -0.48
N ALA A 143 -10.23 24.13 -0.98
CA ALA A 143 -10.28 22.87 -1.71
C ALA A 143 -9.29 21.85 -1.10
N ALA A 144 -9.57 20.58 -1.28
CA ALA A 144 -8.65 19.50 -0.93
C ALA A 144 -8.33 18.65 -2.16
N ILE A 145 -7.09 18.18 -2.27
CA ILE A 145 -6.77 17.09 -3.20
C ILE A 145 -6.81 15.80 -2.39
N ALA A 146 -7.73 14.91 -2.75
CA ALA A 146 -7.98 13.67 -2.02
C ALA A 146 -8.66 12.62 -2.91
N PRO A 147 -8.73 11.33 -2.49
CA PRO A 147 -9.47 10.31 -3.23
C PRO A 147 -10.98 10.59 -3.21
N ARG A 148 -11.70 10.04 -4.20
CA ARG A 148 -13.17 10.17 -4.31
C ARG A 148 -13.91 9.70 -3.05
N THR A 149 -13.39 8.69 -2.36
CA THR A 149 -13.96 8.21 -1.08
C THR A 149 -13.99 9.27 0.00
N ALA A 150 -13.05 10.22 0.00
CA ALA A 150 -13.08 11.35 0.93
C ALA A 150 -14.25 12.30 0.65
N ALA A 151 -14.66 12.47 -0.60
CA ALA A 151 -15.83 13.26 -0.93
C ALA A 151 -17.11 12.66 -0.32
N ALA A 152 -17.29 11.35 -0.45
CA ALA A 152 -18.44 10.64 0.13
C ALA A 152 -18.40 10.64 1.68
N GLU A 153 -17.22 10.42 2.28
CA GLU A 153 -17.06 10.37 3.73
C GLU A 153 -17.34 11.71 4.42
N TYR A 154 -16.90 12.81 3.80
CA TYR A 154 -16.99 14.15 4.41
C TYR A 154 -18.04 15.07 3.77
N GLY A 155 -18.87 14.56 2.84
CA GLY A 155 -19.93 15.35 2.22
C GLY A 155 -19.42 16.45 1.29
N LEU A 156 -18.24 16.27 0.67
CA LEU A 156 -17.64 17.21 -0.28
C LEU A 156 -18.09 16.93 -1.71
N LYS A 157 -18.06 17.99 -2.53
CA LYS A 157 -18.34 17.94 -3.97
C LYS A 157 -17.04 17.78 -4.75
N VAL A 158 -17.07 17.04 -5.85
CA VAL A 158 -15.92 16.88 -6.76
C VAL A 158 -15.94 18.02 -7.76
N ALA A 159 -15.00 18.96 -7.62
CA ALA A 159 -14.82 20.10 -8.56
C ALA A 159 -14.07 19.68 -9.83
N ALA A 160 -13.12 18.74 -9.70
CA ALA A 160 -12.44 18.14 -10.83
C ALA A 160 -12.00 16.71 -10.49
N SER A 161 -12.07 15.83 -11.50
CA SER A 161 -11.67 14.43 -11.38
C SER A 161 -10.32 14.21 -12.05
N ASP A 162 -9.56 13.23 -11.48
CA ASP A 162 -8.36 12.67 -12.08
C ASP A 162 -7.32 13.74 -12.44
N ILE A 163 -7.03 14.64 -11.47
CA ILE A 163 -6.14 15.79 -11.65
C ILE A 163 -4.65 15.44 -11.65
N GLN A 164 -4.28 14.18 -11.41
CA GLN A 164 -2.88 13.71 -11.40
C GLN A 164 -2.28 13.70 -12.80
N GLU A 165 -0.97 14.00 -12.89
CA GLU A 165 -0.22 13.99 -14.15
C GLU A 165 0.12 12.59 -14.65
N MET A 166 0.27 11.61 -13.74
CA MET A 166 0.59 10.23 -14.06
C MET A 166 -0.66 9.37 -13.93
N GLU A 167 -1.06 8.75 -15.05
CA GLU A 167 -2.23 7.87 -15.07
C GLU A 167 -1.93 6.50 -14.42
N GLU A 168 -0.71 6.00 -14.60
CA GLU A 168 -0.28 4.70 -14.05
C GLU A 168 0.34 4.86 -12.65
N ASN A 169 -0.49 5.22 -11.69
CA ASN A 169 -0.11 5.27 -10.28
C ASN A 169 -0.96 4.25 -9.51
N TYR A 170 -0.30 3.28 -8.91
CA TYR A 170 -0.95 2.20 -8.15
C TYR A 170 -0.32 2.07 -6.77
N THR A 171 -1.14 1.70 -5.79
CA THR A 171 -0.67 1.27 -4.48
C THR A 171 -1.10 -0.17 -4.23
N ARG A 172 -0.15 -0.98 -3.79
CA ARG A 172 -0.37 -2.35 -3.35
C ARG A 172 -0.68 -2.35 -1.87
N PHE A 173 -1.72 -3.08 -1.49
CA PHE A 173 -2.12 -3.29 -0.11
C PHE A 173 -2.15 -4.78 0.19
N TRP A 174 -1.67 -5.18 1.36
CA TRP A 174 -1.87 -6.52 1.85
C TRP A 174 -3.02 -6.59 2.84
N ILE A 175 -3.80 -7.65 2.72
CA ILE A 175 -4.68 -8.14 3.77
C ILE A 175 -3.86 -9.14 4.57
N LEU A 176 -3.62 -8.81 5.84
CA LEU A 176 -2.90 -9.64 6.79
C LEU A 176 -3.92 -10.45 7.61
N GLY A 177 -3.66 -11.76 7.75
CA GLY A 177 -4.57 -12.66 8.46
C GLY A 177 -4.06 -14.10 8.50
N HIS A 178 -4.87 -15.00 9.04
CA HIS A 178 -4.60 -16.45 9.03
C HIS A 178 -5.38 -17.18 7.94
N GLU A 179 -6.56 -16.69 7.59
CA GLU A 179 -7.44 -17.29 6.60
C GLU A 179 -7.55 -16.40 5.37
N VAL A 180 -7.71 -17.01 4.21
CA VAL A 180 -7.94 -16.27 2.96
C VAL A 180 -9.39 -15.77 2.94
N PRO A 181 -9.65 -14.46 2.92
CA PRO A 181 -11.01 -13.94 2.88
C PRO A 181 -11.65 -14.17 1.52
N GLU A 182 -12.97 -14.33 1.48
CA GLU A 182 -13.73 -14.27 0.24
C GLU A 182 -13.86 -12.82 -0.21
N LEU A 183 -13.22 -12.48 -1.33
CA LEU A 183 -13.23 -11.15 -1.90
C LEU A 183 -14.06 -11.11 -3.19
N GLN A 184 -14.98 -10.14 -3.29
CA GLN A 184 -15.76 -9.90 -4.53
C GLN A 184 -15.01 -8.94 -5.47
N LEU A 185 -13.71 -9.19 -5.69
CA LEU A 185 -12.84 -8.40 -6.54
C LEU A 185 -12.30 -9.26 -7.70
N THR A 186 -11.85 -8.59 -8.75
CA THR A 186 -11.27 -9.28 -9.91
C THR A 186 -9.86 -9.78 -9.58
N LYS A 187 -9.70 -11.10 -9.55
CA LYS A 187 -8.38 -11.74 -9.40
C LYS A 187 -7.57 -11.56 -10.68
N THR A 188 -6.29 -11.19 -10.53
CA THR A 188 -5.36 -10.93 -11.64
C THR A 188 -4.15 -11.87 -11.66
N GLY A 189 -3.85 -12.57 -10.57
CA GLY A 189 -2.73 -13.51 -10.49
C GLY A 189 -2.54 -14.06 -9.10
N ASP A 190 -1.45 -14.81 -8.90
CA ASP A 190 -1.00 -15.32 -7.62
C ASP A 190 0.48 -14.98 -7.43
N LYS A 191 0.84 -14.50 -6.24
CA LYS A 191 2.21 -14.14 -5.87
C LYS A 191 2.63 -14.77 -4.55
N GLN A 192 3.92 -14.80 -4.35
CA GLN A 192 4.50 -15.04 -3.03
C GLN A 192 5.60 -14.01 -2.77
N THR A 193 5.58 -13.43 -1.58
CA THR A 193 6.63 -12.52 -1.11
C THR A 193 7.43 -13.19 0.00
N LEU A 194 8.74 -13.11 -0.11
CA LEU A 194 9.66 -13.62 0.88
C LEU A 194 10.85 -12.69 1.11
N ALA A 195 11.43 -12.75 2.30
CA ALA A 195 12.68 -12.12 2.64
C ALA A 195 13.80 -13.17 2.68
N LEU A 196 14.94 -12.84 2.08
CA LEU A 196 16.16 -13.67 2.08
C LEU A 196 17.22 -13.01 2.94
N THR A 197 17.82 -13.77 3.86
CA THR A 197 19.01 -13.33 4.60
C THR A 197 20.20 -14.17 4.13
N LEU A 198 21.21 -13.49 3.61
CA LEU A 198 22.39 -14.13 3.03
C LEU A 198 23.40 -14.44 4.14
N PRO A 199 24.14 -15.57 4.04
CA PRO A 199 25.22 -15.87 4.98
C PRO A 199 26.38 -14.90 4.79
N ASP A 200 27.06 -14.60 5.90
CA ASP A 200 28.28 -13.79 5.88
C ASP A 200 29.36 -14.44 5.04
N ASN A 201 30.17 -13.60 4.39
CA ASN A 201 31.35 -14.01 3.64
C ASN A 201 31.13 -15.05 2.53
N LEU A 202 29.93 -15.13 1.95
CA LEU A 202 29.67 -15.95 0.77
C LEU A 202 29.70 -15.08 -0.51
N PRO A 203 30.84 -15.03 -1.25
CA PRO A 203 30.91 -14.27 -2.50
C PRO A 203 29.84 -14.73 -3.49
N GLY A 204 29.11 -13.79 -4.08
CA GLY A 204 28.04 -14.09 -5.02
C GLY A 204 26.79 -14.72 -4.37
N ALA A 205 26.58 -14.56 -3.06
CA ALA A 205 25.44 -15.15 -2.35
C ALA A 205 24.10 -14.73 -2.99
N LEU A 206 23.91 -13.46 -3.30
CA LEU A 206 22.69 -12.98 -3.97
C LEU A 206 22.52 -13.64 -5.35
N TYR A 207 23.57 -13.74 -6.16
CA TYR A 207 23.52 -14.43 -7.45
C TYR A 207 23.09 -15.88 -7.28
N LYS A 208 23.65 -16.61 -6.32
CA LYS A 208 23.29 -18.00 -6.03
C LYS A 208 21.84 -18.12 -5.60
N ALA A 209 21.36 -17.21 -4.72
CA ALA A 209 19.97 -17.15 -4.30
C ALA A 209 19.03 -16.96 -5.48
N LEU A 210 19.28 -15.99 -6.33
CA LEU A 210 18.45 -15.69 -7.51
C LEU A 210 18.49 -16.83 -8.55
N SER A 211 19.63 -17.50 -8.69
CA SER A 211 19.81 -18.64 -9.61
C SER A 211 18.89 -19.82 -9.26
N THR A 212 18.57 -20.03 -7.97
CA THR A 212 17.66 -21.11 -7.55
C THR A 212 16.26 -20.96 -8.16
N PHE A 213 15.80 -19.73 -8.33
CA PHE A 213 14.52 -19.40 -8.98
C PHE A 213 14.66 -19.40 -10.50
N ALA A 214 15.69 -18.75 -11.03
CA ALA A 214 15.91 -18.57 -12.47
C ALA A 214 16.00 -19.90 -13.23
N TRP A 215 16.73 -20.89 -12.71
CA TRP A 215 16.88 -22.22 -13.34
C TRP A 215 15.58 -23.02 -13.35
N ARG A 216 14.61 -22.63 -12.52
CA ARG A 216 13.28 -23.26 -12.46
C ARG A 216 12.23 -22.50 -13.25
N GLY A 217 12.63 -21.41 -13.93
CA GLY A 217 11.72 -20.56 -14.69
C GLY A 217 10.72 -19.80 -13.81
N ILE A 218 11.04 -19.62 -12.54
CA ILE A 218 10.23 -18.81 -11.62
C ILE A 218 10.59 -17.35 -11.85
N ASP A 219 9.59 -16.55 -12.25
CA ASP A 219 9.77 -15.11 -12.46
C ASP A 219 9.81 -14.34 -11.14
N LEU A 220 10.76 -13.41 -11.05
CA LEU A 220 10.88 -12.47 -9.94
C LEU A 220 10.36 -11.11 -10.40
N THR A 221 9.21 -10.73 -9.87
CA THR A 221 8.55 -9.45 -10.22
C THR A 221 9.06 -8.26 -9.39
N LYS A 222 9.78 -8.53 -8.28
CA LYS A 222 10.39 -7.51 -7.43
C LYS A 222 11.64 -8.05 -6.75
N ILE A 223 12.64 -7.17 -6.56
CA ILE A 223 13.75 -7.36 -5.64
C ILE A 223 14.10 -6.02 -4.98
N GLU A 224 14.25 -6.04 -3.67
CA GLU A 224 14.64 -4.88 -2.87
C GLU A 224 15.59 -5.28 -1.75
N SER A 225 16.69 -4.54 -1.56
CA SER A 225 17.59 -4.72 -0.42
C SER A 225 17.19 -3.82 0.74
N ARG A 226 17.15 -4.40 1.95
CA ARG A 226 16.84 -3.71 3.20
C ARG A 226 17.91 -3.94 4.25
N PRO A 227 18.30 -2.90 5.03
CA PRO A 227 19.25 -3.08 6.13
C PRO A 227 18.70 -4.04 7.18
N LEU A 228 19.53 -4.99 7.62
CA LEU A 228 19.15 -5.94 8.68
C LEU A 228 19.04 -5.29 10.05
N LYS A 229 19.57 -4.07 10.22
CA LYS A 229 19.60 -3.28 11.47
C LYS A 229 20.39 -3.94 12.61
N THR A 230 21.28 -4.86 12.29
CA THR A 230 22.20 -5.55 13.21
C THR A 230 23.58 -4.91 13.16
N ALA A 231 24.20 -4.86 11.97
CA ALA A 231 25.48 -4.19 11.72
C ALA A 231 25.46 -3.46 10.37
N LEU A 232 26.40 -2.53 10.19
CA LEU A 232 26.56 -1.83 8.92
C LEU A 232 27.05 -2.81 7.84
N GLY A 233 26.34 -2.88 6.73
CA GLY A 233 26.65 -3.76 5.61
C GLY A 233 25.89 -5.08 5.61
N GLU A 234 25.08 -5.36 6.61
CA GLU A 234 24.19 -6.51 6.64
C GLU A 234 22.80 -6.15 6.07
N TYR A 235 22.34 -6.98 5.11
CA TYR A 235 21.09 -6.76 4.38
C TYR A 235 20.26 -8.03 4.31
N PHE A 236 18.93 -7.86 4.30
CA PHE A 236 18.02 -8.85 3.78
C PHE A 236 17.41 -8.38 2.46
N PHE A 237 16.96 -9.31 1.65
CA PHE A 237 16.40 -9.02 0.33
C PHE A 237 14.95 -9.46 0.30
N ILE A 238 14.06 -8.54 -0.03
CA ILE A 238 12.66 -8.86 -0.28
C ILE A 238 12.50 -9.16 -1.76
N ILE A 239 11.90 -10.29 -2.07
CA ILE A 239 11.58 -10.69 -3.43
C ILE A 239 10.10 -11.07 -3.55
N ASP A 240 9.50 -10.67 -4.66
CA ASP A 240 8.20 -11.19 -5.08
C ASP A 240 8.43 -12.17 -6.22
N ILE A 241 7.83 -13.34 -6.11
CA ILE A 241 7.84 -14.36 -7.15
C ILE A 241 6.43 -14.63 -7.63
N ASP A 242 6.31 -14.98 -8.92
CA ASP A 242 5.10 -15.58 -9.45
C ASP A 242 4.88 -16.96 -8.83
N ASN A 243 3.67 -17.23 -8.33
CA ASN A 243 3.37 -18.44 -7.54
C ASN A 243 2.50 -19.44 -8.31
N GLU A 244 2.51 -19.41 -9.64
CA GLU A 244 1.77 -20.39 -10.45
C GLU A 244 2.29 -21.82 -10.26
N GLN A 245 3.57 -22.00 -9.93
CA GLN A 245 4.27 -23.28 -9.84
C GLN A 245 4.81 -23.57 -8.44
N LYS A 246 3.92 -23.71 -7.45
CA LYS A 246 4.27 -23.93 -6.02
C LYS A 246 5.33 -25.01 -5.80
N LYS A 247 5.25 -26.16 -6.49
CA LYS A 247 6.24 -27.24 -6.35
C LYS A 247 7.65 -26.86 -6.74
N LEU A 248 7.81 -26.00 -7.75
CA LEU A 248 9.15 -25.53 -8.16
C LEU A 248 9.72 -24.55 -7.12
N ALA A 249 8.88 -23.74 -6.50
CA ALA A 249 9.29 -22.88 -5.40
C ALA A 249 9.79 -23.69 -4.20
N ASP A 250 9.13 -24.81 -3.84
CA ASP A 250 9.59 -25.69 -2.74
C ASP A 250 11.00 -26.23 -3.00
N PHE A 251 11.33 -26.61 -4.24
CA PHE A 251 12.69 -27.04 -4.60
C PHE A 251 13.71 -25.88 -4.54
N ALA A 252 13.31 -24.66 -4.90
CA ALA A 252 14.16 -23.49 -4.74
C ALA A 252 14.47 -23.23 -3.26
N TYR A 253 13.49 -23.36 -2.37
CA TYR A 253 13.68 -23.19 -0.92
C TYR A 253 14.61 -24.24 -0.30
N GLN A 254 14.53 -25.50 -0.72
CA GLN A 254 15.45 -26.54 -0.30
C GLN A 254 16.89 -26.23 -0.71
N GLU A 255 17.09 -25.72 -1.93
CA GLU A 255 18.41 -25.33 -2.42
C GLU A 255 18.95 -24.10 -1.67
N LEU A 256 18.12 -23.06 -1.41
CA LEU A 256 18.49 -21.90 -0.58
C LEU A 256 19.00 -22.36 0.80
N THR A 257 18.28 -23.26 1.45
CA THR A 257 18.67 -23.83 2.75
C THR A 257 20.01 -24.56 2.65
N SER A 258 20.23 -25.34 1.60
CA SER A 258 21.50 -26.06 1.33
C SER A 258 22.68 -25.12 1.12
N LEU A 259 22.43 -23.91 0.63
CA LEU A 259 23.41 -22.84 0.45
C LEU A 259 23.66 -22.02 1.74
N GLY A 260 22.96 -22.33 2.85
CA GLY A 260 23.01 -21.56 4.09
C GLY A 260 22.25 -20.24 4.03
N ILE A 261 21.40 -20.04 3.03
CA ILE A 261 20.54 -18.86 2.89
C ILE A 261 19.25 -19.11 3.66
N THR A 262 18.93 -18.23 4.59
CA THR A 262 17.66 -18.29 5.33
C THR A 262 16.59 -17.45 4.64
N TYR A 263 15.33 -17.86 4.81
CA TYR A 263 14.22 -17.10 4.24
C TYR A 263 13.05 -17.05 5.20
N LYS A 264 12.26 -15.98 5.09
CA LYS A 264 10.98 -15.80 5.77
C LYS A 264 9.91 -15.49 4.73
N ILE A 265 8.85 -16.28 4.66
CA ILE A 265 7.71 -16.04 3.76
C ILE A 265 6.78 -15.04 4.43
N PHE A 266 6.53 -13.90 3.77
CA PHE A 266 5.56 -12.90 4.21
C PHE A 266 4.14 -13.27 3.82
N GLY A 267 3.96 -14.06 2.78
CA GLY A 267 2.68 -14.60 2.35
C GLY A 267 2.72 -15.23 0.96
N SER A 268 1.75 -16.12 0.73
CA SER A 268 1.39 -16.64 -0.59
C SER A 268 -0.07 -16.30 -0.82
N TYR A 269 -0.36 -15.48 -1.81
CA TYR A 269 -1.66 -14.84 -1.91
C TYR A 269 -2.09 -14.63 -3.36
N SER A 270 -3.41 -14.52 -3.53
CA SER A 270 -4.01 -14.02 -4.77
C SER A 270 -3.95 -12.51 -4.83
N VAL A 271 -3.72 -11.97 -6.04
CA VAL A 271 -3.69 -10.54 -6.34
C VAL A 271 -5.03 -10.15 -6.95
N PHE A 272 -5.62 -9.07 -6.43
CA PHE A 272 -6.88 -8.51 -6.88
C PHE A 272 -6.71 -7.07 -7.32
N LEU A 273 -7.46 -6.66 -8.34
CA LEU A 273 -7.48 -5.28 -8.84
C LEU A 273 -8.81 -4.61 -8.51
N ILE A 274 -8.76 -3.43 -7.89
CA ILE A 274 -9.93 -2.56 -7.79
C ILE A 274 -10.10 -1.88 -9.15
N GLN A 275 -11.26 -2.10 -9.77
CA GLN A 275 -11.68 -1.39 -10.97
C GLN A 275 -12.47 -0.16 -10.58
N ASP A 276 -12.05 1.01 -11.06
CA ASP A 276 -12.84 2.23 -10.92
C ASP A 276 -14.13 2.09 -11.72
N LYS A 277 -15.26 2.24 -11.02
CA LYS A 277 -16.59 2.32 -11.63
C LYS A 277 -16.93 3.76 -11.98
#